data_bc367219e871859814b9c7542dd17d4f
#
_entry.id   bc367219e871859814b9c7542dd17d4f
#
_cell.length_a   1.000
_cell.length_b   1.000
_cell.length_c   1.000
_cell.angle_alpha   90.00
_cell.angle_beta   90.00
_cell.angle_gamma   90.00
#
_symmetry.space_group_name_H-M   'P 1'
#
loop_
_entity.id
_entity.type
_entity.pdbx_description
1 polymer ?
#
loop_
_entity_poly.entity_id
_entity_poly.type
_entity_poly.pdbx_seq_one_letter_code
_entity_poly.pdbx_strand_id
1 'polypeptide(L)'
;MNKGQLTRMFGTPNGQYAVGYTKVFADDINNTTHKFTLDTKGETVVYIDKKEVFKTKGGKETFEATLPLGTYDIYVKCICDGSDWGYTLECDTVEFESAARVKGTDDVWMYIGTFVNDFEFPFDTASDMLHIVGEPATYWRLDAPDTFVRPYNENTLFGRWNYPLGVTMYGLLHTAIAIGSEDIKNYIKDHVQLCIDTLEYALWDKEQYGGATSIHNLLTSIDSLDDCGSFASMMLEVNKYLGLRDVKKVADYVGDYIYNHQSRLEDGTFFRKEMMHHFHNMTMWADDLYMSVPFLVRYSQFTGDQKYLDDAANQFFGFKKRLFMPEEKIMSHVYDFKYDSKTNVPWGRGNGWVVFSMTELLEVLPEDHPKRNDLIEFLNTLCEGYLALQDDEGMWHQVLNDHESYPETSCTSMFIYAFSRGIRFGWLKNPEKYVKAIYKAWKGIS
;
A
#
# COMPACT_ATOMS: atom_id res chain seq x y z
N MET A 1 -14.77 18.25 13.49
CA MET A 1 -15.70 17.27 14.10
C MET A 1 -16.78 17.98 14.89
N ASN A 2 -18.01 17.50 14.90
CA ASN A 2 -19.13 18.18 15.60
C ASN A 2 -19.21 17.67 17.04
N LYS A 3 -19.22 18.61 18.03
CA LYS A 3 -19.38 18.29 19.45
C LYS A 3 -20.73 17.66 19.74
N GLY A 4 -21.22 16.78 19.37
CA GLY A 4 -22.49 16.09 19.59
C GLY A 4 -22.48 14.72 18.90
N GLN A 5 -21.31 14.35 18.34
CA GLN A 5 -21.19 13.08 17.65
C GLN A 5 -21.51 11.88 18.57
N LEU A 6 -21.14 11.95 19.83
CA LEU A 6 -21.42 10.84 20.76
C LEU A 6 -22.91 10.76 21.08
N THR A 7 -23.63 11.90 21.13
CA THR A 7 -25.09 11.90 21.25
C THR A 7 -25.75 11.21 20.07
N ARG A 8 -25.29 11.48 18.83
CA ARG A 8 -25.83 10.83 17.61
C ARG A 8 -25.59 9.33 17.63
N MET A 9 -24.40 8.92 18.06
CA MET A 9 -23.98 7.51 18.00
C MET A 9 -24.54 6.65 19.12
N PHE A 10 -24.67 7.22 20.32
CA PHE A 10 -24.91 6.46 21.55
C PHE A 10 -26.09 6.97 22.39
N GLY A 11 -26.77 8.03 21.96
CA GLY A 11 -27.78 8.68 22.79
C GLY A 11 -27.15 9.43 23.97
N THR A 12 -27.88 9.56 25.07
CA THR A 12 -27.46 10.30 26.29
C THR A 12 -27.49 9.43 27.54
N PRO A 13 -26.74 8.31 27.63
CA PRO A 13 -26.75 7.40 28.77
C PRO A 13 -25.98 7.98 29.94
N ASN A 14 -26.73 8.50 30.94
CA ASN A 14 -26.15 9.15 32.11
C ASN A 14 -25.18 8.23 32.89
N GLY A 15 -23.98 8.71 33.19
CA GLY A 15 -22.95 8.00 33.94
C GLY A 15 -22.20 6.93 33.13
N GLN A 16 -22.48 6.77 31.84
CA GLN A 16 -21.71 5.91 30.96
C GLN A 16 -20.68 6.72 30.15
N TYR A 17 -19.71 6.03 29.57
CA TYR A 17 -18.70 6.69 28.74
C TYR A 17 -18.55 5.98 27.38
N ALA A 18 -18.01 6.74 26.42
CA ALA A 18 -17.51 6.22 25.16
C ALA A 18 -16.04 6.61 24.97
N VAL A 19 -15.36 5.88 24.10
CA VAL A 19 -13.96 6.14 23.74
C VAL A 19 -13.87 6.39 22.24
N GLY A 20 -13.27 7.51 21.85
CA GLY A 20 -12.82 7.76 20.50
C GLY A 20 -11.35 7.39 20.36
N TYR A 21 -10.98 6.86 19.20
CA TYR A 21 -9.63 6.44 18.86
C TYR A 21 -9.23 6.99 17.50
N THR A 22 -8.03 7.54 17.44
CA THR A 22 -7.38 7.97 16.21
C THR A 22 -5.88 7.80 16.36
N LYS A 23 -5.13 8.02 15.27
CA LYS A 23 -3.68 8.13 15.29
C LYS A 23 -3.26 9.55 14.96
N VAL A 24 -2.09 9.94 15.43
CA VAL A 24 -1.43 11.17 15.00
C VAL A 24 0.00 10.87 14.58
N PHE A 25 0.44 11.54 13.54
CA PHE A 25 1.82 11.50 13.08
C PHE A 25 2.50 12.84 13.36
N ALA A 26 3.58 12.81 14.14
CA ALA A 26 4.48 13.95 14.36
C ALA A 26 5.65 13.81 13.39
N ASP A 27 5.76 14.70 12.40
CA ASP A 27 6.69 14.60 11.27
C ASP A 27 7.92 15.51 11.38
N ASP A 28 7.97 16.39 12.39
CA ASP A 28 9.07 17.34 12.58
C ASP A 28 10.02 16.88 13.68
N ILE A 29 11.23 16.46 13.28
CA ILE A 29 12.30 16.05 14.20
C ILE A 29 12.76 17.18 15.16
N ASN A 30 12.54 18.43 14.79
CA ASN A 30 12.95 19.59 15.58
C ASN A 30 11.86 20.10 16.52
N ASN A 31 10.60 19.72 16.26
CA ASN A 31 9.47 20.11 17.10
C ASN A 31 8.90 18.87 17.80
N THR A 32 9.22 18.71 19.06
CA THR A 32 8.75 17.57 19.86
C THR A 32 7.63 17.95 20.83
N THR A 33 7.27 19.24 20.93
CA THR A 33 6.21 19.70 21.82
C THR A 33 5.03 20.22 21.01
N HIS A 34 3.89 19.58 21.16
CA HIS A 34 2.68 19.85 20.38
C HIS A 34 1.56 20.33 21.29
N LYS A 35 0.90 21.41 20.85
CA LYS A 35 -0.20 22.01 21.60
C LYS A 35 -1.55 21.58 21.03
N PHE A 36 -2.27 20.81 21.81
CA PHE A 36 -3.60 20.33 21.49
C PHE A 36 -4.68 21.28 22.04
N THR A 37 -5.73 21.45 21.27
CA THR A 37 -6.96 22.15 21.68
C THR A 37 -8.09 21.12 21.79
N LEU A 38 -8.58 20.90 22.99
CA LEU A 38 -9.76 20.06 23.26
C LEU A 38 -10.96 20.98 23.53
N ASP A 39 -12.05 20.76 22.77
CA ASP A 39 -13.32 21.40 23.05
C ASP A 39 -14.38 20.32 23.26
N THR A 40 -14.91 20.17 24.47
CA THR A 40 -15.72 19.03 24.86
C THR A 40 -16.97 19.41 25.66
N LYS A 41 -18.01 18.60 25.48
CA LYS A 41 -19.20 18.56 26.34
C LYS A 41 -19.16 17.25 27.11
N GLY A 42 -19.05 17.34 28.42
CA GLY A 42 -18.88 16.23 29.35
C GLY A 42 -17.45 16.09 29.88
N GLU A 43 -17.31 15.37 30.99
CA GLU A 43 -15.99 15.06 31.56
C GLU A 43 -15.20 14.23 30.58
N THR A 44 -14.00 14.68 30.25
CA THR A 44 -13.19 14.05 29.18
C THR A 44 -11.75 13.84 29.64
N VAL A 45 -11.22 12.66 29.29
CA VAL A 45 -9.82 12.28 29.54
C VAL A 45 -9.17 11.92 28.20
N VAL A 46 -7.99 12.47 27.95
CA VAL A 46 -7.18 12.19 26.76
C VAL A 46 -6.00 11.30 27.15
N TYR A 47 -5.79 10.25 26.38
CA TYR A 47 -4.66 9.34 26.51
C TYR A 47 -3.82 9.38 25.24
N ILE A 48 -2.49 9.34 25.38
CA ILE A 48 -1.54 9.15 24.30
C ILE A 48 -0.73 7.90 24.63
N ASP A 49 -0.67 6.94 23.73
CA ASP A 49 -0.03 5.64 23.93
C ASP A 49 -0.43 5.03 25.29
N LYS A 50 -1.74 5.03 25.58
CA LYS A 50 -2.36 4.47 26.78
C LYS A 50 -2.06 5.21 28.10
N LYS A 51 -1.33 6.32 28.06
CA LYS A 51 -1.04 7.15 29.23
C LYS A 51 -1.97 8.35 29.27
N GLU A 52 -2.59 8.61 30.42
CA GLU A 52 -3.37 9.83 30.65
C GLU A 52 -2.45 11.05 30.53
N VAL A 53 -2.81 11.97 29.62
CA VAL A 53 -2.06 13.21 29.38
C VAL A 53 -2.86 14.46 29.74
N PHE A 54 -4.20 14.37 29.71
CA PHE A 54 -5.04 15.50 30.02
C PHE A 54 -6.42 15.06 30.50
N LYS A 55 -7.01 15.84 31.42
CA LYS A 55 -8.35 15.63 31.94
C LYS A 55 -9.05 16.98 32.16
N THR A 56 -10.34 17.08 31.77
CA THR A 56 -11.19 18.25 31.99
C THR A 56 -12.61 17.84 32.34
N LYS A 57 -13.36 18.76 32.95
CA LYS A 57 -14.79 18.59 33.20
C LYS A 57 -15.68 19.11 32.07
N GLY A 58 -15.11 19.69 31.03
CA GLY A 58 -15.81 20.22 29.88
C GLY A 58 -15.36 21.63 29.51
N GLY A 59 -15.77 22.09 28.33
CA GLY A 59 -15.37 23.38 27.76
C GLY A 59 -14.22 23.29 26.75
N LYS A 60 -13.66 24.45 26.42
CA LYS A 60 -12.53 24.54 25.48
C LYS A 60 -11.24 24.82 26.25
N GLU A 61 -10.32 23.90 26.24
CA GLU A 61 -9.04 23.95 26.93
C GLU A 61 -7.89 23.54 26.03
N THR A 62 -6.66 23.85 26.40
CA THR A 62 -5.45 23.47 25.69
C THR A 62 -4.49 22.75 26.62
N PHE A 63 -3.79 21.77 26.07
CA PHE A 63 -2.69 21.07 26.77
C PHE A 63 -1.51 20.84 25.83
N GLU A 64 -0.35 20.56 26.38
CA GLU A 64 0.86 20.23 25.62
C GLU A 64 1.23 18.78 25.84
N ALA A 65 1.71 18.15 24.78
CA ALA A 65 2.26 16.80 24.81
C ALA A 65 3.61 16.75 24.07
N THR A 66 4.53 15.98 24.61
CA THR A 66 5.83 15.73 23.96
C THR A 66 5.74 14.48 23.09
N LEU A 67 5.77 14.71 21.79
CA LEU A 67 5.69 13.66 20.76
C LEU A 67 6.88 13.83 19.80
N PRO A 68 8.00 13.13 19.99
CA PRO A 68 9.06 13.05 19.00
C PRO A 68 8.56 12.51 17.65
N LEU A 69 9.40 12.55 16.63
CA LEU A 69 9.08 11.97 15.32
C LEU A 69 8.51 10.55 15.46
N GLY A 70 7.28 10.33 15.00
CA GLY A 70 6.61 9.02 15.09
C GLY A 70 5.10 9.09 15.04
N THR A 71 4.47 7.91 15.05
CA THR A 71 3.01 7.74 15.12
C THR A 71 2.59 7.37 16.53
N TYR A 72 1.53 7.99 17.02
CA TYR A 72 1.01 7.83 18.38
C TYR A 72 -0.48 7.50 18.37
N ASP A 73 -0.88 6.60 19.25
CA ASP A 73 -2.28 6.27 19.48
C ASP A 73 -2.93 7.31 20.39
N ILE A 74 -4.02 7.94 19.96
CA ILE A 74 -4.80 8.87 20.73
C ILE A 74 -6.14 8.25 21.11
N TYR A 75 -6.45 8.23 22.40
CA TYR A 75 -7.77 7.83 22.89
C TYR A 75 -8.40 8.99 23.67
N VAL A 76 -9.69 9.23 23.43
CA VAL A 76 -10.47 10.24 24.13
C VAL A 76 -11.66 9.56 24.80
N LYS A 77 -11.58 9.40 26.12
CA LYS A 77 -12.69 8.91 26.95
C LYS A 77 -13.57 10.09 27.34
N CYS A 78 -14.84 10.06 26.94
CA CYS A 78 -15.81 11.10 27.27
C CYS A 78 -16.98 10.49 28.06
N ILE A 79 -17.35 11.10 29.18
CA ILE A 79 -18.41 10.63 30.08
C ILE A 79 -19.66 11.45 29.83
N CYS A 80 -20.78 10.76 29.66
CA CYS A 80 -22.11 11.37 29.49
C CYS A 80 -22.73 11.70 30.85
N ASP A 81 -23.17 12.94 31.01
CA ASP A 81 -23.94 13.39 32.20
C ASP A 81 -25.44 13.37 32.00
N GLY A 82 -25.93 12.72 30.94
CA GLY A 82 -27.35 12.68 30.57
C GLY A 82 -27.77 13.78 29.60
N SER A 83 -26.87 14.70 29.25
CA SER A 83 -27.10 15.74 28.25
C SER A 83 -26.35 15.48 26.94
N ASP A 84 -26.39 16.43 26.00
CA ASP A 84 -25.64 16.37 24.74
C ASP A 84 -24.12 16.33 25.02
N TRP A 85 -23.42 15.37 24.45
CA TRP A 85 -22.01 15.11 24.71
C TRP A 85 -21.21 14.80 23.45
N GLY A 86 -19.89 14.96 23.56
CA GLY A 86 -18.92 14.79 22.48
C GLY A 86 -17.80 15.79 22.59
N TYR A 87 -16.86 15.76 21.64
CA TYR A 87 -15.65 16.56 21.67
C TYR A 87 -15.13 16.89 20.26
N THR A 88 -14.24 17.88 20.19
CA THR A 88 -13.27 18.05 19.11
C THR A 88 -11.87 18.10 19.70
N LEU A 89 -10.91 17.48 19.03
CA LEU A 89 -9.49 17.56 19.37
C LEU A 89 -8.72 17.97 18.12
N GLU A 90 -7.95 19.05 18.24
CA GLU A 90 -7.23 19.69 17.14
C GLU A 90 -5.78 19.95 17.54
N CYS A 91 -4.86 19.83 16.58
CA CYS A 91 -3.47 20.23 16.72
C CYS A 91 -2.92 20.55 15.33
N ASP A 92 -2.34 21.75 15.15
CA ASP A 92 -1.85 22.23 13.86
C ASP A 92 -0.45 21.70 13.50
N THR A 93 0.22 21.02 14.42
CA THR A 93 1.61 20.58 14.29
C THR A 93 1.76 19.06 14.26
N VAL A 94 0.66 18.32 14.19
CA VAL A 94 0.61 16.89 13.96
C VAL A 94 -0.49 16.59 12.98
N GLU A 95 -0.40 15.48 12.30
CA GLU A 95 -1.46 15.06 11.40
C GLU A 95 -2.26 13.92 12.00
N PHE A 96 -3.59 14.04 11.91
CA PHE A 96 -4.51 13.01 12.34
C PHE A 96 -4.67 11.98 11.22
N GLU A 97 -4.38 10.73 11.52
CA GLU A 97 -4.50 9.60 10.61
C GLU A 97 -5.69 8.71 10.94
N SER A 98 -6.31 8.15 9.92
CA SER A 98 -7.43 7.23 10.11
C SER A 98 -6.99 5.98 10.89
N ALA A 99 -7.59 5.78 12.05
CA ALA A 99 -7.37 4.59 12.87
C ALA A 99 -7.82 3.29 12.16
N ALA A 100 -8.85 3.39 11.32
CA ALA A 100 -9.42 2.25 10.59
C ALA A 100 -8.64 1.88 9.32
N ARG A 101 -7.74 2.75 8.83
CA ARG A 101 -7.04 2.60 7.55
C ARG A 101 -7.99 2.27 6.37
N VAL A 102 -9.20 2.80 6.42
CA VAL A 102 -10.20 2.62 5.36
C VAL A 102 -10.04 3.74 4.35
N LYS A 103 -9.66 3.40 3.13
CA LYS A 103 -9.59 4.36 2.03
C LYS A 103 -10.98 4.82 1.61
N GLY A 104 -11.09 6.09 1.20
CA GLY A 104 -12.34 6.67 0.71
C GLY A 104 -13.27 7.19 1.81
N THR A 105 -12.76 7.43 3.01
CA THR A 105 -13.45 8.16 4.09
C THR A 105 -12.56 9.29 4.59
N ASP A 106 -13.19 10.43 4.88
CA ASP A 106 -12.51 11.58 5.50
C ASP A 106 -12.53 11.50 7.03
N ASP A 107 -13.22 10.50 7.62
CA ASP A 107 -13.28 10.33 9.06
C ASP A 107 -12.02 9.63 9.57
N VAL A 108 -11.28 10.34 10.40
CA VAL A 108 -10.04 9.85 11.03
C VAL A 108 -10.28 9.20 12.39
N TRP A 109 -11.51 9.23 12.91
CA TRP A 109 -11.87 8.73 14.23
C TRP A 109 -12.73 7.47 14.16
N MET A 110 -12.44 6.53 15.06
CA MET A 110 -13.33 5.42 15.41
C MET A 110 -13.87 5.62 16.81
N TYR A 111 -15.06 5.13 17.07
CA TYR A 111 -15.73 5.27 18.37
C TYR A 111 -16.24 3.92 18.87
N ILE A 112 -16.12 3.69 20.17
CA ILE A 112 -16.65 2.50 20.84
C ILE A 112 -17.32 2.90 22.14
N GLY A 113 -18.41 2.24 22.46
CA GLY A 113 -19.18 2.51 23.68
C GLY A 113 -20.61 1.96 23.55
N THR A 114 -21.44 2.18 24.55
CA THR A 114 -21.10 2.82 25.81
C THR A 114 -20.67 1.82 26.86
N PHE A 115 -19.86 2.23 27.80
CA PHE A 115 -19.43 1.40 28.92
C PHE A 115 -19.90 2.01 30.23
N VAL A 116 -20.19 1.17 31.23
CA VAL A 116 -20.44 1.61 32.60
C VAL A 116 -19.16 2.19 33.22
N ASN A 117 -19.30 3.10 34.16
CA ASN A 117 -18.17 3.90 34.65
C ASN A 117 -17.10 3.07 35.40
N ASP A 118 -17.47 1.91 35.95
CA ASP A 118 -16.55 0.97 36.61
C ASP A 118 -15.90 -0.06 35.67
N PHE A 119 -16.28 -0.07 34.40
CA PHE A 119 -15.60 -0.87 33.38
C PHE A 119 -14.26 -0.24 33.01
N GLU A 120 -13.18 -0.99 33.10
CA GLU A 120 -11.85 -0.55 32.68
C GLU A 120 -11.66 -0.83 31.18
N PHE A 121 -11.41 0.24 30.41
CA PHE A 121 -11.20 0.10 28.98
C PHE A 121 -9.88 -0.63 28.67
N PRO A 122 -9.89 -1.70 27.86
CA PRO A 122 -8.72 -2.55 27.65
C PRO A 122 -7.77 -1.95 26.59
N PHE A 123 -7.08 -0.87 26.92
CA PHE A 123 -6.19 -0.16 25.99
C PHE A 123 -5.13 -1.05 25.29
N ASP A 124 -4.69 -2.13 25.95
CA ASP A 124 -3.63 -2.98 25.39
C ASP A 124 -4.03 -3.74 24.13
N THR A 125 -5.31 -4.01 23.98
CA THR A 125 -5.85 -4.78 22.85
C THR A 125 -6.89 -4.00 22.05
N ALA A 126 -7.25 -2.79 22.49
CA ALA A 126 -8.38 -2.03 21.93
C ALA A 126 -8.22 -1.70 20.44
N SER A 127 -7.00 -1.39 19.97
CA SER A 127 -6.73 -1.07 18.57
C SER A 127 -6.79 -2.27 17.63
N ASP A 128 -6.65 -3.49 18.17
CA ASP A 128 -6.62 -4.74 17.40
C ASP A 128 -7.96 -5.47 17.41
N MET A 129 -8.86 -5.10 18.31
CA MET A 129 -10.16 -5.74 18.49
C MET A 129 -11.25 -5.07 17.66
N LEU A 130 -12.04 -5.88 16.95
CA LEU A 130 -13.25 -5.42 16.26
C LEU A 130 -14.40 -5.11 17.23
N HIS A 131 -14.40 -5.75 18.38
CA HIS A 131 -15.40 -5.54 19.42
C HIS A 131 -14.77 -5.72 20.81
N ILE A 132 -15.39 -5.14 21.81
CA ILE A 132 -14.99 -5.28 23.20
C ILE A 132 -16.19 -5.82 23.99
N VAL A 133 -15.95 -6.85 24.76
CA VAL A 133 -16.95 -7.42 25.70
C VAL A 133 -16.88 -6.63 26.99
N GLY A 134 -17.95 -5.94 27.32
CA GLY A 134 -18.12 -5.14 28.53
C GLY A 134 -19.59 -5.08 28.92
N GLU A 135 -19.98 -4.07 29.69
CA GLU A 135 -21.39 -3.83 30.03
C GLU A 135 -21.83 -2.45 29.48
N PRO A 136 -22.51 -2.37 28.33
CA PRO A 136 -22.85 -3.48 27.40
C PRO A 136 -21.69 -3.85 26.46
N ALA A 137 -21.75 -5.05 25.87
CA ALA A 137 -20.85 -5.42 24.79
C ALA A 137 -21.04 -4.50 23.59
N THR A 138 -19.94 -4.04 22.96
CA THR A 138 -19.99 -3.06 21.88
C THR A 138 -18.85 -3.27 20.90
N TYR A 139 -18.87 -2.53 19.77
CA TYR A 139 -17.90 -2.62 18.69
C TYR A 139 -17.47 -1.25 18.20
N TRP A 140 -16.32 -1.19 17.53
CA TRP A 140 -15.81 0.00 16.88
C TRP A 140 -16.69 0.41 15.70
N ARG A 141 -16.99 1.68 15.59
CA ARG A 141 -17.78 2.27 14.50
C ARG A 141 -17.29 3.68 14.15
N LEU A 142 -17.63 4.10 12.93
CA LEU A 142 -17.41 5.47 12.44
C LEU A 142 -18.65 6.32 12.75
N ASP A 143 -18.46 7.64 12.91
CA ASP A 143 -19.56 8.59 12.91
C ASP A 143 -19.99 8.86 11.47
N ALA A 144 -21.08 8.24 11.06
CA ALA A 144 -21.59 8.33 9.70
C ALA A 144 -23.10 8.63 9.74
N PRO A 145 -23.49 9.90 10.10
CA PRO A 145 -24.90 10.26 10.34
C PRO A 145 -25.80 10.11 9.11
N ASP A 146 -25.21 10.23 7.91
CA ASP A 146 -25.93 10.12 6.64
C ASP A 146 -25.78 8.73 5.98
N THR A 147 -25.32 7.75 6.76
CA THR A 147 -25.14 6.37 6.28
C THR A 147 -26.46 5.64 6.18
N PHE A 148 -26.68 4.97 5.06
CA PHE A 148 -27.79 4.04 4.90
C PHE A 148 -27.30 2.64 4.56
N VAL A 149 -28.20 1.66 4.73
CA VAL A 149 -27.94 0.29 4.26
C VAL A 149 -27.88 0.28 2.74
N ARG A 150 -26.77 -0.16 2.20
CA ARG A 150 -26.54 -0.30 0.76
C ARG A 150 -25.90 -1.65 0.44
N PRO A 151 -26.01 -2.14 -0.80
CA PRO A 151 -25.39 -3.40 -1.18
C PRO A 151 -23.88 -3.39 -0.92
N TYR A 152 -23.37 -4.49 -0.40
CA TYR A 152 -21.94 -4.73 -0.22
C TYR A 152 -21.47 -5.72 -1.29
N ASN A 153 -20.44 -5.34 -2.05
CA ASN A 153 -19.86 -6.18 -3.08
C ASN A 153 -18.99 -7.27 -2.47
N GLU A 154 -19.62 -8.33 -2.01
CA GLU A 154 -18.93 -9.57 -1.67
C GLU A 154 -19.18 -10.64 -2.72
N ASN A 155 -18.34 -11.65 -2.72
CA ASN A 155 -18.41 -12.74 -3.69
C ASN A 155 -17.80 -14.02 -3.14
N THR A 156 -18.24 -15.16 -3.67
CA THR A 156 -17.78 -16.49 -3.27
C THR A 156 -16.35 -16.81 -3.71
N LEU A 157 -15.79 -16.00 -4.60
CA LEU A 157 -14.41 -16.13 -5.07
C LEU A 157 -13.41 -15.45 -4.13
N PHE A 158 -13.88 -14.73 -3.11
CA PHE A 158 -13.07 -13.85 -2.27
C PHE A 158 -12.22 -12.85 -3.07
N GLY A 159 -12.75 -12.46 -4.25
CA GLY A 159 -12.11 -11.55 -5.18
C GLY A 159 -11.87 -10.18 -4.57
N ARG A 160 -10.67 -9.65 -4.79
CA ARG A 160 -10.31 -8.30 -4.36
C ARG A 160 -9.36 -7.70 -5.37
N TRP A 161 -9.46 -6.40 -5.54
CA TRP A 161 -8.46 -5.64 -6.27
C TRP A 161 -7.33 -5.23 -5.31
N ASN A 162 -6.19 -5.89 -5.38
CA ASN A 162 -4.98 -5.49 -4.65
C ASN A 162 -3.71 -6.06 -5.31
N TYR A 163 -2.53 -5.52 -4.99
CA TYR A 163 -1.30 -5.92 -5.64
C TYR A 163 -0.88 -7.37 -5.34
N PRO A 164 -1.06 -7.94 -4.12
CA PRO A 164 -0.68 -9.33 -3.87
C PRO A 164 -1.48 -10.32 -4.72
N LEU A 165 -2.76 -10.06 -4.93
CA LEU A 165 -3.58 -10.87 -5.82
C LEU A 165 -3.17 -10.69 -7.29
N GLY A 166 -2.76 -9.48 -7.69
CA GLY A 166 -2.19 -9.24 -9.01
C GLY A 166 -0.98 -10.14 -9.27
N VAL A 167 -0.04 -10.19 -8.34
CA VAL A 167 1.15 -11.07 -8.42
C VAL A 167 0.76 -12.56 -8.44
N THR A 168 -0.13 -12.95 -7.51
CA THR A 168 -0.56 -14.35 -7.38
C THR A 168 -1.27 -14.84 -8.63
N MET A 169 -2.24 -14.08 -9.14
CA MET A 169 -3.01 -14.45 -10.33
C MET A 169 -2.14 -14.48 -11.60
N TYR A 170 -1.15 -13.57 -11.69
CA TYR A 170 -0.17 -13.62 -12.77
C TYR A 170 0.62 -14.94 -12.76
N GLY A 171 1.15 -15.34 -11.61
CA GLY A 171 1.86 -16.61 -11.45
C GLY A 171 0.97 -17.83 -11.75
N LEU A 172 -0.26 -17.82 -11.22
CA LEU A 172 -1.24 -18.89 -11.46
C LEU A 172 -1.63 -18.98 -12.94
N LEU A 173 -1.81 -17.84 -13.65
CA LEU A 173 -2.12 -17.83 -15.08
C LEU A 173 -1.02 -18.56 -15.90
N HIS A 174 0.22 -18.18 -15.71
CA HIS A 174 1.33 -18.78 -16.43
C HIS A 174 1.53 -20.25 -16.04
N THR A 175 1.33 -20.60 -14.78
CA THR A 175 1.31 -22.00 -14.33
C THR A 175 0.19 -22.78 -15.00
N ALA A 176 -1.03 -22.25 -15.01
CA ALA A 176 -2.20 -22.88 -15.63
C ALA A 176 -2.00 -23.11 -17.15
N ILE A 177 -1.36 -22.14 -17.82
CA ILE A 177 -0.99 -22.29 -19.24
C ILE A 177 0.03 -23.42 -19.42
N ALA A 178 1.07 -23.45 -18.57
CA ALA A 178 2.15 -24.45 -18.68
C ALA A 178 1.68 -25.89 -18.42
N ILE A 179 0.76 -26.09 -17.46
CA ILE A 179 0.23 -27.42 -17.12
C ILE A 179 -1.10 -27.77 -17.81
N GLY A 180 -1.68 -26.85 -18.57
CA GLY A 180 -2.95 -27.05 -19.28
C GLY A 180 -4.19 -27.11 -18.37
N SER A 181 -4.20 -26.42 -17.22
CA SER A 181 -5.32 -26.45 -16.28
C SER A 181 -6.40 -25.43 -16.63
N GLU A 182 -7.54 -25.89 -17.12
CA GLU A 182 -8.70 -25.04 -17.42
C GLU A 182 -9.39 -24.54 -16.14
N ASP A 183 -9.42 -25.32 -15.06
CA ASP A 183 -10.04 -24.91 -13.80
C ASP A 183 -9.36 -23.67 -13.21
N ILE A 184 -8.02 -23.66 -13.20
CA ILE A 184 -7.26 -22.50 -12.71
C ILE A 184 -7.46 -21.29 -13.63
N LYS A 185 -7.46 -21.48 -14.96
CA LYS A 185 -7.73 -20.41 -15.92
C LYS A 185 -9.12 -19.79 -15.71
N ASN A 186 -10.14 -20.62 -15.54
CA ASN A 186 -11.50 -20.18 -15.30
C ASN A 186 -11.61 -19.41 -13.98
N TYR A 187 -11.03 -19.92 -12.89
CA TYR A 187 -10.99 -19.23 -11.61
C TYR A 187 -10.38 -17.81 -11.73
N ILE A 188 -9.23 -17.69 -12.40
CA ILE A 188 -8.57 -16.40 -12.61
C ILE A 188 -9.44 -15.48 -13.45
N LYS A 189 -9.98 -15.99 -14.56
CA LYS A 189 -10.86 -15.21 -15.44
C LYS A 189 -12.08 -14.69 -14.72
N ASP A 190 -12.76 -15.52 -13.93
CA ASP A 190 -13.97 -15.15 -13.19
C ASP A 190 -13.66 -14.11 -12.11
N HIS A 191 -12.53 -14.25 -11.40
CA HIS A 191 -12.10 -13.27 -10.42
C HIS A 191 -11.85 -11.89 -11.07
N VAL A 192 -11.08 -11.87 -12.16
CA VAL A 192 -10.74 -10.61 -12.84
C VAL A 192 -11.97 -10.01 -13.50
N GLN A 193 -12.83 -10.82 -14.13
CA GLN A 193 -14.07 -10.35 -14.74
C GLN A 193 -15.01 -9.73 -13.71
N LEU A 194 -15.13 -10.33 -12.52
CA LEU A 194 -15.92 -9.76 -11.44
C LEU A 194 -15.43 -8.36 -11.05
N CYS A 195 -14.10 -8.18 -10.95
CA CYS A 195 -13.52 -6.86 -10.68
C CYS A 195 -13.84 -5.84 -11.79
N ILE A 196 -13.89 -6.27 -13.06
CA ILE A 196 -14.25 -5.40 -14.16
C ILE A 196 -15.75 -5.03 -14.10
N ASP A 197 -16.60 -6.04 -13.92
CA ASP A 197 -18.07 -5.89 -13.98
C ASP A 197 -18.62 -5.00 -12.86
N THR A 198 -17.94 -4.91 -11.72
CA THR A 198 -18.41 -4.19 -10.52
C THR A 198 -17.77 -2.83 -10.29
N LEU A 199 -16.78 -2.41 -11.09
CA LEU A 199 -16.08 -1.14 -10.90
C LEU A 199 -16.99 0.07 -11.02
N GLU A 200 -17.84 0.12 -12.04
CA GLU A 200 -18.75 1.27 -12.27
C GLU A 200 -19.70 1.49 -11.08
N TYR A 201 -20.21 0.38 -10.52
CA TYR A 201 -21.01 0.44 -9.30
C TYR A 201 -20.19 0.96 -8.10
N ALA A 202 -18.97 0.50 -7.94
CA ALA A 202 -18.10 0.93 -6.83
C ALA A 202 -17.74 2.43 -6.92
N LEU A 203 -17.51 2.95 -8.12
CA LEU A 203 -17.29 4.38 -8.37
C LEU A 203 -18.55 5.21 -8.07
N TRP A 204 -19.70 4.76 -8.54
CA TRP A 204 -20.98 5.39 -8.23
C TRP A 204 -21.25 5.40 -6.71
N ASP A 205 -21.04 4.27 -6.03
CA ASP A 205 -21.23 4.14 -4.58
C ASP A 205 -20.34 5.11 -3.81
N LYS A 206 -19.08 5.25 -4.26
CA LYS A 206 -18.17 6.24 -3.68
C LYS A 206 -18.66 7.66 -3.86
N GLU A 207 -19.11 8.03 -5.05
CA GLU A 207 -19.63 9.37 -5.34
C GLU A 207 -20.87 9.71 -4.49
N GLN A 208 -21.78 8.75 -4.32
CA GLN A 208 -23.03 8.96 -3.58
C GLN A 208 -22.85 8.96 -2.06
N TYR A 209 -21.96 8.12 -1.54
CA TYR A 209 -21.91 7.78 -0.11
C TYR A 209 -20.50 7.88 0.52
N GLY A 210 -19.53 8.42 -0.17
CA GLY A 210 -18.16 8.55 0.31
C GLY A 210 -17.35 7.23 0.26
N GLY A 211 -17.92 6.19 -0.31
CA GLY A 211 -17.29 4.87 -0.43
C GLY A 211 -17.59 3.94 0.74
N ALA A 212 -17.52 2.65 0.47
CA ALA A 212 -17.58 1.58 1.47
C ALA A 212 -16.43 0.61 1.23
N THR A 213 -16.05 -0.13 2.26
CA THR A 213 -15.15 -1.26 2.09
C THR A 213 -15.77 -2.23 1.09
N SER A 214 -15.06 -2.47 0.00
CA SER A 214 -15.51 -3.35 -1.09
C SER A 214 -14.32 -4.01 -1.77
N ILE A 215 -14.60 -4.85 -2.77
CA ILE A 215 -13.53 -5.47 -3.57
C ILE A 215 -12.67 -4.45 -4.32
N HIS A 216 -13.19 -3.22 -4.52
CA HIS A 216 -12.55 -2.12 -5.24
C HIS A 216 -12.04 -0.98 -4.36
N ASN A 217 -11.98 -1.16 -3.05
CA ASN A 217 -11.62 -0.06 -2.15
C ASN A 217 -10.33 0.66 -2.56
N LEU A 218 -9.30 -0.07 -2.97
CA LEU A 218 -8.04 0.50 -3.43
C LEU A 218 -8.19 1.23 -4.77
N LEU A 219 -8.89 0.62 -5.73
CA LEU A 219 -9.03 1.17 -7.09
C LEU A 219 -9.93 2.42 -7.13
N THR A 220 -10.93 2.51 -6.25
CA THR A 220 -11.82 3.69 -6.19
C THR A 220 -11.18 4.88 -5.47
N SER A 221 -10.09 4.65 -4.73
CA SER A 221 -9.38 5.67 -3.93
C SER A 221 -7.87 5.51 -4.11
N ILE A 222 -7.42 5.60 -5.37
CA ILE A 222 -6.00 5.40 -5.70
C ILE A 222 -5.18 6.53 -5.07
N ASP A 223 -4.21 6.20 -4.22
CA ASP A 223 -3.22 7.13 -3.72
C ASP A 223 -1.78 6.68 -4.03
N SER A 224 -1.61 5.45 -4.54
CA SER A 224 -0.32 4.89 -4.93
C SER A 224 -0.42 3.98 -6.14
N LEU A 225 0.72 3.71 -6.75
CA LEU A 225 0.83 2.73 -7.83
C LEU A 225 0.47 1.31 -7.38
N ASP A 226 0.68 0.99 -6.09
CA ASP A 226 0.27 -0.29 -5.48
C ASP A 226 -1.23 -0.55 -5.61
N ASP A 227 -2.04 0.51 -5.55
CA ASP A 227 -3.49 0.40 -5.57
C ASP A 227 -4.05 0.02 -6.94
N CYS A 228 -3.29 0.22 -8.01
CA CYS A 228 -3.81 0.07 -9.36
C CYS A 228 -2.93 -0.78 -10.29
N GLY A 229 -1.62 -0.57 -10.31
CA GLY A 229 -0.78 -1.04 -11.41
C GLY A 229 -0.55 -2.54 -11.47
N SER A 230 -0.25 -3.20 -10.35
CA SER A 230 0.02 -4.64 -10.31
C SER A 230 -1.18 -5.47 -10.79
N PHE A 231 -2.36 -5.22 -10.23
CA PHE A 231 -3.57 -5.96 -10.61
C PHE A 231 -4.00 -5.63 -12.04
N ALA A 232 -3.93 -4.37 -12.46
CA ALA A 232 -4.26 -3.97 -13.83
C ALA A 232 -3.29 -4.56 -14.86
N SER A 233 -2.01 -4.69 -14.52
CA SER A 233 -1.03 -5.39 -15.35
C SER A 233 -1.41 -6.85 -15.56
N MET A 234 -1.74 -7.56 -14.48
CA MET A 234 -2.23 -8.94 -14.52
C MET A 234 -3.56 -9.05 -15.29
N MET A 235 -4.49 -8.13 -15.08
CA MET A 235 -5.76 -8.07 -15.83
C MET A 235 -5.53 -8.03 -17.36
N LEU A 236 -4.61 -7.21 -17.82
CA LEU A 236 -4.26 -7.13 -19.25
C LEU A 236 -3.61 -8.43 -19.76
N GLU A 237 -2.80 -9.08 -18.93
CA GLU A 237 -2.24 -10.40 -19.26
C GLU A 237 -3.34 -11.46 -19.36
N VAL A 238 -4.28 -11.49 -18.42
CA VAL A 238 -5.46 -12.39 -18.49
C VAL A 238 -6.27 -12.12 -19.75
N ASN A 239 -6.51 -10.84 -20.08
CA ASN A 239 -7.21 -10.48 -21.32
C ASN A 239 -6.53 -11.01 -22.58
N LYS A 240 -5.19 -10.96 -22.63
CA LYS A 240 -4.39 -11.46 -23.75
C LYS A 240 -4.60 -12.95 -24.01
N TYR A 241 -4.68 -13.75 -22.96
CA TYR A 241 -4.77 -15.22 -23.07
C TYR A 241 -6.20 -15.77 -23.01
N LEU A 242 -7.09 -15.15 -22.23
CA LEU A 242 -8.41 -15.72 -21.91
C LEU A 242 -9.58 -14.87 -22.43
N GLY A 243 -9.30 -13.63 -22.84
CA GLY A 243 -10.33 -12.67 -23.26
C GLY A 243 -11.24 -12.24 -22.11
N LEU A 244 -11.41 -10.93 -21.94
CA LEU A 244 -12.25 -10.33 -20.92
C LEU A 244 -13.23 -9.33 -21.58
N ARG A 245 -14.43 -9.22 -21.00
CA ARG A 245 -15.41 -8.21 -21.43
C ARG A 245 -15.07 -6.87 -20.78
N ASP A 246 -15.31 -5.77 -21.48
CA ASP A 246 -15.25 -4.40 -20.99
C ASP A 246 -13.92 -3.99 -20.32
N VAL A 247 -12.85 -4.78 -20.53
CA VAL A 247 -11.52 -4.56 -19.95
C VAL A 247 -10.97 -3.16 -20.24
N LYS A 248 -11.32 -2.59 -21.38
CA LYS A 248 -10.83 -1.27 -21.82
C LYS A 248 -11.19 -0.16 -20.82
N LYS A 249 -12.40 -0.20 -20.24
CA LYS A 249 -12.84 0.80 -19.27
C LYS A 249 -11.90 0.87 -18.05
N VAL A 250 -11.55 -0.30 -17.51
CA VAL A 250 -10.66 -0.39 -16.33
C VAL A 250 -9.23 -0.07 -16.72
N ALA A 251 -8.77 -0.59 -17.86
CA ALA A 251 -7.43 -0.31 -18.36
C ALA A 251 -7.19 1.18 -18.61
N ASP A 252 -8.16 1.87 -19.21
CA ASP A 252 -8.08 3.31 -19.46
C ASP A 252 -8.15 4.12 -18.15
N TYR A 253 -8.97 3.72 -17.20
CA TYR A 253 -9.07 4.36 -15.88
C TYR A 253 -7.71 4.29 -15.13
N VAL A 254 -7.08 3.12 -15.09
CA VAL A 254 -5.75 2.95 -14.48
C VAL A 254 -4.67 3.65 -15.31
N GLY A 255 -4.75 3.56 -16.64
CA GLY A 255 -3.81 4.21 -17.55
C GLY A 255 -3.81 5.73 -17.43
N ASP A 256 -5.00 6.32 -17.27
CA ASP A 256 -5.15 7.75 -17.02
C ASP A 256 -4.51 8.17 -15.69
N TYR A 257 -4.77 7.41 -14.62
CA TYR A 257 -4.13 7.69 -13.33
C TYR A 257 -2.61 7.62 -13.42
N ILE A 258 -2.05 6.52 -13.89
CA ILE A 258 -0.58 6.32 -13.91
C ILE A 258 0.10 7.36 -14.80
N TYR A 259 -0.49 7.69 -15.96
CA TYR A 259 0.15 8.57 -16.91
C TYR A 259 -0.05 10.06 -16.59
N ASN A 260 -1.24 10.46 -16.14
CA ASN A 260 -1.62 11.86 -15.99
C ASN A 260 -1.70 12.34 -14.53
N HIS A 261 -1.93 11.44 -13.56
CA HIS A 261 -2.21 11.83 -12.17
C HIS A 261 -1.13 11.39 -11.17
N GLN A 262 -0.40 10.29 -11.46
CA GLN A 262 0.71 9.88 -10.61
C GLN A 262 1.77 10.99 -10.53
N SER A 263 2.17 11.35 -9.32
CA SER A 263 3.18 12.38 -9.08
C SER A 263 4.51 12.04 -9.73
N ARG A 264 5.11 13.06 -10.36
CA ARG A 264 6.40 12.94 -11.07
C ARG A 264 7.34 14.04 -10.63
N LEU A 265 8.62 13.71 -10.61
CA LEU A 265 9.70 14.68 -10.51
C LEU A 265 9.84 15.43 -11.84
N GLU A 266 10.65 16.51 -11.87
CA GLU A 266 10.89 17.31 -13.07
C GLU A 266 11.44 16.49 -14.26
N ASP A 267 12.18 15.42 -13.97
CA ASP A 267 12.72 14.50 -15.00
C ASP A 267 11.70 13.42 -15.45
N GLY A 268 10.46 13.50 -14.98
CA GLY A 268 9.38 12.57 -15.33
C GLY A 268 9.35 11.29 -14.48
N THR A 269 10.29 11.11 -13.55
CA THR A 269 10.36 9.93 -12.69
C THR A 269 9.21 9.90 -11.67
N PHE A 270 8.58 8.76 -11.49
CA PHE A 270 7.55 8.58 -10.46
C PHE A 270 8.12 8.74 -9.06
N PHE A 271 7.34 9.34 -8.18
CA PHE A 271 7.61 9.40 -6.75
C PHE A 271 6.31 9.57 -5.96
N ARG A 272 6.38 9.36 -4.67
CA ARG A 272 5.26 9.50 -3.74
C ARG A 272 5.31 10.89 -3.11
N LYS A 273 4.55 11.84 -3.68
CA LYS A 273 4.56 13.24 -3.22
C LYS A 273 3.73 13.41 -1.97
N GLU A 274 2.48 12.99 -2.04
CA GLU A 274 1.50 13.05 -0.96
C GLU A 274 0.80 11.71 -0.90
N MET A 275 0.77 11.11 0.27
CA MET A 275 0.21 9.78 0.51
C MET A 275 -0.72 9.85 1.72
N MET A 276 -1.67 8.94 1.80
CA MET A 276 -2.53 8.81 2.97
C MET A 276 -1.72 8.62 4.28
N HIS A 277 -0.56 7.99 4.19
CA HIS A 277 0.37 7.86 5.30
C HIS A 277 1.58 8.77 5.10
N HIS A 278 1.72 9.81 5.93
CA HIS A 278 2.77 10.83 5.84
C HIS A 278 4.19 10.28 5.83
N PHE A 279 4.42 9.15 6.52
CA PHE A 279 5.72 8.46 6.46
C PHE A 279 6.20 8.22 5.02
N HIS A 280 5.26 7.98 4.09
CA HIS A 280 5.56 7.74 2.68
C HIS A 280 5.68 9.02 1.84
N ASN A 281 5.36 10.19 2.39
CA ASN A 281 5.40 11.45 1.66
C ASN A 281 6.84 11.80 1.26
N MET A 282 6.95 12.39 0.06
CA MET A 282 8.23 12.82 -0.49
C MET A 282 9.28 11.70 -0.53
N THR A 283 8.87 10.51 -0.99
CA THR A 283 9.74 9.32 -1.10
C THR A 283 9.66 8.68 -2.49
N MET A 284 10.66 7.87 -2.82
CA MET A 284 10.68 6.99 -3.99
C MET A 284 11.04 5.58 -3.53
N TRP A 285 10.23 4.61 -3.90
CA TRP A 285 10.39 3.21 -3.49
C TRP A 285 10.70 2.34 -4.71
N ALA A 286 11.67 1.45 -4.58
CA ALA A 286 12.04 0.52 -5.67
C ALA A 286 10.84 -0.28 -6.21
N ASP A 287 9.86 -0.54 -5.36
CA ASP A 287 8.60 -1.23 -5.64
C ASP A 287 7.78 -0.57 -6.76
N ASP A 288 7.85 0.77 -6.84
CA ASP A 288 7.07 1.55 -7.80
C ASP A 288 7.43 1.22 -9.27
N LEU A 289 8.60 0.63 -9.51
CA LEU A 289 8.95 0.06 -10.82
C LEU A 289 8.04 -1.12 -11.18
N TYR A 290 7.77 -2.03 -10.25
CA TYR A 290 6.85 -3.13 -10.51
C TYR A 290 5.38 -2.66 -10.54
N MET A 291 5.05 -1.71 -9.68
CA MET A 291 3.68 -1.20 -9.60
C MET A 291 3.29 -0.33 -10.80
N SER A 292 4.24 0.03 -11.68
CA SER A 292 3.98 0.84 -12.89
C SER A 292 4.40 0.15 -14.19
N VAL A 293 5.65 -0.29 -14.29
CA VAL A 293 6.25 -0.71 -15.56
C VAL A 293 5.53 -1.88 -16.24
N PRO A 294 5.20 -3.00 -15.55
CA PRO A 294 4.49 -4.10 -16.21
C PRO A 294 3.11 -3.69 -16.75
N PHE A 295 2.44 -2.74 -16.08
CA PHE A 295 1.19 -2.19 -16.60
C PHE A 295 1.44 -1.33 -17.85
N LEU A 296 2.38 -0.40 -17.80
CA LEU A 296 2.71 0.47 -18.96
C LEU A 296 3.09 -0.36 -20.19
N VAL A 297 3.87 -1.41 -19.99
CA VAL A 297 4.24 -2.36 -21.05
C VAL A 297 3.01 -3.00 -21.69
N ARG A 298 2.12 -3.59 -20.88
CA ARG A 298 0.92 -4.27 -21.37
C ARG A 298 -0.11 -3.28 -21.94
N TYR A 299 -0.20 -2.10 -21.35
CA TYR A 299 -1.10 -1.07 -21.82
C TYR A 299 -0.64 -0.48 -23.15
N SER A 300 0.68 -0.35 -23.38
CA SER A 300 1.22 -0.03 -24.70
C SER A 300 0.86 -1.08 -25.76
N GLN A 301 1.00 -2.36 -25.42
CA GLN A 301 0.59 -3.46 -26.31
C GLN A 301 -0.93 -3.45 -26.59
N PHE A 302 -1.72 -3.13 -25.57
CA PHE A 302 -3.18 -3.09 -25.66
C PHE A 302 -3.69 -1.92 -26.49
N THR A 303 -3.09 -0.74 -26.34
CA THR A 303 -3.48 0.50 -27.05
C THR A 303 -2.78 0.71 -28.39
N GLY A 304 -1.61 0.10 -28.56
CA GLY A 304 -0.69 0.38 -29.67
C GLY A 304 0.12 1.68 -29.52
N ASP A 305 0.04 2.36 -28.38
CA ASP A 305 0.72 3.64 -28.15
C ASP A 305 2.09 3.45 -27.52
N GLN A 306 3.14 3.75 -28.28
CA GLN A 306 4.54 3.59 -27.90
C GLN A 306 4.97 4.47 -26.73
N LYS A 307 4.29 5.59 -26.47
CA LYS A 307 4.65 6.52 -25.38
C LYS A 307 4.72 5.85 -24.00
N TYR A 308 3.93 4.81 -23.79
CA TYR A 308 3.91 4.07 -22.53
C TYR A 308 5.17 3.19 -22.34
N LEU A 309 5.72 2.64 -23.45
CA LEU A 309 7.02 1.94 -23.40
C LEU A 309 8.16 2.90 -23.17
N ASP A 310 8.11 4.08 -23.83
CA ASP A 310 9.12 5.12 -23.65
C ASP A 310 9.17 5.62 -22.21
N ASP A 311 7.99 5.80 -21.59
CA ASP A 311 7.86 6.16 -20.17
C ASP A 311 8.39 5.04 -19.26
N ALA A 312 7.97 3.79 -19.49
CA ALA A 312 8.47 2.64 -18.75
C ALA A 312 10.01 2.54 -18.78
N ALA A 313 10.62 2.74 -19.94
CA ALA A 313 12.07 2.76 -20.09
C ALA A 313 12.72 3.93 -19.34
N ASN A 314 12.10 5.12 -19.34
CA ASN A 314 12.58 6.29 -18.62
C ASN A 314 12.63 6.09 -17.11
N GLN A 315 11.64 5.38 -16.54
CA GLN A 315 11.57 5.17 -15.10
C GLN A 315 12.85 4.51 -14.57
N PHE A 316 13.40 3.51 -15.24
CA PHE A 316 14.62 2.84 -14.79
C PHE A 316 15.81 3.77 -14.61
N PHE A 317 15.97 4.78 -15.47
CA PHE A 317 17.08 5.73 -15.34
C PHE A 317 16.87 6.71 -14.18
N GLY A 318 15.64 7.14 -13.97
CA GLY A 318 15.28 7.99 -12.84
C GLY A 318 15.47 7.29 -11.50
N PHE A 319 15.06 6.04 -11.40
CA PHE A 319 15.25 5.19 -10.21
C PHE A 319 16.72 4.83 -10.00
N LYS A 320 17.46 4.46 -11.07
CA LYS A 320 18.90 4.22 -11.02
C LYS A 320 19.65 5.43 -10.45
N LYS A 321 19.35 6.63 -10.91
CA LYS A 321 20.00 7.87 -10.45
C LYS A 321 19.92 8.05 -8.94
N ARG A 322 18.84 7.59 -8.30
CA ARG A 322 18.54 7.85 -6.89
C ARG A 322 18.78 6.66 -5.97
N LEU A 323 18.47 5.46 -6.43
CA LEU A 323 18.50 4.26 -5.59
C LEU A 323 19.73 3.38 -5.82
N PHE A 324 20.42 3.48 -6.95
CA PHE A 324 21.53 2.59 -7.25
C PHE A 324 22.69 2.76 -6.27
N MET A 325 23.21 1.63 -5.78
CA MET A 325 24.38 1.50 -4.90
C MET A 325 25.52 0.90 -5.74
N PRO A 326 26.43 1.72 -6.26
CA PRO A 326 27.39 1.28 -7.28
C PRO A 326 28.44 0.29 -6.76
N GLU A 327 28.79 0.37 -5.48
CA GLU A 327 29.79 -0.51 -4.88
C GLU A 327 29.30 -1.96 -4.81
N GLU A 328 28.04 -2.14 -4.42
CA GLU A 328 27.40 -3.47 -4.32
C GLU A 328 26.69 -3.88 -5.61
N LYS A 329 26.48 -2.95 -6.55
CA LYS A 329 25.74 -3.15 -7.81
C LYS A 329 24.29 -3.57 -7.60
N ILE A 330 23.63 -3.07 -6.56
CA ILE A 330 22.23 -3.34 -6.21
C ILE A 330 21.48 -2.05 -5.95
N MET A 331 20.19 -2.12 -5.63
CA MET A 331 19.35 -0.95 -5.35
C MET A 331 19.08 -0.81 -3.86
N SER A 332 19.19 0.42 -3.35
CA SER A 332 18.55 0.81 -2.09
C SER A 332 17.03 0.70 -2.24
N HIS A 333 16.33 0.39 -1.16
CA HIS A 333 14.87 0.27 -1.20
C HIS A 333 14.19 1.62 -1.40
N VAL A 334 14.59 2.63 -0.62
CA VAL A 334 13.90 3.93 -0.56
C VAL A 334 14.88 5.08 -0.73
N TYR A 335 14.44 6.12 -1.44
CA TYR A 335 15.02 7.46 -1.42
C TYR A 335 14.04 8.41 -0.74
N ASP A 336 14.51 9.17 0.23
CA ASP A 336 13.71 10.15 0.96
C ASP A 336 14.13 11.56 0.55
N PHE A 337 13.23 12.26 -0.14
CA PHE A 337 13.48 13.63 -0.62
C PHE A 337 13.49 14.67 0.50
N LYS A 338 12.91 14.36 1.67
CA LYS A 338 12.97 15.24 2.85
C LYS A 338 14.40 15.36 3.38
N TYR A 339 15.19 14.29 3.23
CA TYR A 339 16.59 14.23 3.67
C TYR A 339 17.58 14.20 2.50
N ASP A 340 17.10 14.28 1.26
CA ASP A 340 17.90 14.17 0.03
C ASP A 340 18.87 12.98 0.06
N SER A 341 18.38 11.81 0.49
CA SER A 341 19.21 10.65 0.76
C SER A 341 18.48 9.34 0.50
N LYS A 342 19.21 8.35 -0.02
CA LYS A 342 18.74 6.97 -0.03
C LYS A 342 19.04 6.28 1.32
N THR A 343 18.20 5.32 1.68
CA THR A 343 18.30 4.60 2.96
C THR A 343 19.53 3.69 3.05
N ASN A 344 20.13 3.31 1.93
CA ASN A 344 21.17 2.30 1.80
C ASN A 344 20.79 0.92 2.40
N VAL A 345 19.50 0.63 2.47
CA VAL A 345 18.96 -0.67 2.84
C VAL A 345 18.51 -1.37 1.58
N PRO A 346 19.23 -2.39 1.09
CA PRO A 346 18.88 -3.11 -0.13
C PRO A 346 17.87 -4.23 0.19
N TRP A 347 16.61 -3.89 0.37
CA TRP A 347 15.56 -4.86 0.61
C TRP A 347 15.42 -5.83 -0.57
N GLY A 348 15.49 -7.14 -0.30
CA GLY A 348 15.56 -8.20 -1.32
C GLY A 348 14.38 -8.18 -2.29
N ARG A 349 13.15 -8.13 -1.77
CA ARG A 349 11.95 -8.09 -2.62
C ARG A 349 11.86 -6.81 -3.45
N GLY A 350 12.26 -5.65 -2.91
CA GLY A 350 12.33 -4.40 -3.68
C GLY A 350 13.29 -4.53 -4.87
N ASN A 351 14.47 -5.11 -4.66
CA ASN A 351 15.42 -5.44 -5.72
C ASN A 351 14.85 -6.47 -6.72
N GLY A 352 14.09 -7.45 -6.23
CA GLY A 352 13.35 -8.40 -7.06
C GLY A 352 12.36 -7.71 -8.00
N TRP A 353 11.59 -6.74 -7.50
CA TRP A 353 10.67 -5.94 -8.30
C TRP A 353 11.35 -5.20 -9.42
N VAL A 354 12.53 -4.64 -9.18
CA VAL A 354 13.32 -3.92 -10.20
C VAL A 354 13.66 -4.83 -11.36
N VAL A 355 14.28 -5.98 -11.13
CA VAL A 355 14.70 -6.87 -12.23
C VAL A 355 13.56 -7.62 -12.87
N PHE A 356 12.53 -7.97 -12.11
CA PHE A 356 11.30 -8.51 -12.68
C PHE A 356 10.75 -7.55 -13.75
N SER A 357 10.51 -6.31 -13.36
CA SER A 357 9.95 -5.27 -14.24
C SER A 357 10.85 -4.97 -15.44
N MET A 358 12.15 -4.97 -15.24
CA MET A 358 13.11 -4.76 -16.33
C MET A 358 13.03 -5.87 -17.37
N THR A 359 12.88 -7.13 -16.95
CA THR A 359 12.73 -8.24 -17.89
C THR A 359 11.40 -8.23 -18.63
N GLU A 360 10.31 -7.76 -17.97
CA GLU A 360 9.01 -7.54 -18.63
C GLU A 360 9.11 -6.47 -19.73
N LEU A 361 9.78 -5.36 -19.44
CA LEU A 361 10.01 -4.30 -20.43
C LEU A 361 10.88 -4.79 -21.59
N LEU A 362 12.02 -5.40 -21.31
CA LEU A 362 12.99 -5.82 -22.33
C LEU A 362 12.42 -6.86 -23.31
N GLU A 363 11.43 -7.67 -22.88
CA GLU A 363 10.78 -8.64 -23.77
C GLU A 363 10.03 -7.97 -24.93
N VAL A 364 9.47 -6.78 -24.70
CA VAL A 364 8.62 -6.08 -25.69
C VAL A 364 9.26 -4.80 -26.24
N LEU A 365 10.29 -4.30 -25.60
CA LEU A 365 10.98 -3.09 -26.04
C LEU A 365 11.64 -3.38 -27.39
N PRO A 366 11.41 -2.57 -28.45
CA PRO A 366 12.02 -2.80 -29.75
C PRO A 366 13.55 -2.93 -29.71
N GLU A 367 14.13 -3.74 -30.59
CA GLU A 367 15.58 -3.96 -30.61
C GLU A 367 16.36 -2.66 -30.93
N ASP A 368 15.78 -1.79 -31.73
CA ASP A 368 16.33 -0.49 -32.13
C ASP A 368 15.99 0.65 -31.15
N HIS A 369 15.28 0.37 -30.06
CA HIS A 369 14.93 1.38 -29.08
C HIS A 369 16.19 1.99 -28.44
N PRO A 370 16.34 3.34 -28.41
CA PRO A 370 17.59 4.01 -28.04
C PRO A 370 18.11 3.66 -26.64
N LYS A 371 17.23 3.27 -25.71
CA LYS A 371 17.59 2.94 -24.33
C LYS A 371 17.77 1.44 -24.06
N ARG A 372 17.52 0.59 -25.06
CA ARG A 372 17.54 -0.87 -24.85
C ARG A 372 18.91 -1.38 -24.39
N ASN A 373 19.97 -0.96 -25.05
CA ASN A 373 21.31 -1.42 -24.70
C ASN A 373 21.74 -1.00 -23.28
N ASP A 374 21.42 0.23 -22.89
CA ASP A 374 21.72 0.75 -21.56
C ASP A 374 20.92 0.00 -20.46
N LEU A 375 19.67 -0.41 -20.76
CA LEU A 375 18.88 -1.24 -19.87
C LEU A 375 19.45 -2.66 -19.73
N ILE A 376 19.91 -3.27 -20.84
CA ILE A 376 20.56 -4.58 -20.82
C ILE A 376 21.87 -4.51 -20.02
N GLU A 377 22.65 -3.43 -20.19
CA GLU A 377 23.88 -3.24 -19.41
C GLU A 377 23.56 -3.05 -17.92
N PHE A 378 22.51 -2.30 -17.59
CA PHE A 378 22.07 -2.14 -16.21
C PHE A 378 21.53 -3.45 -15.62
N LEU A 379 20.77 -4.24 -16.38
CA LEU A 379 20.36 -5.60 -15.98
C LEU A 379 21.57 -6.47 -15.64
N ASN A 380 22.60 -6.47 -16.50
CA ASN A 380 23.82 -7.23 -16.23
C ASN A 380 24.52 -6.78 -14.94
N THR A 381 24.59 -5.46 -14.73
CA THR A 381 25.19 -4.88 -13.52
C THR A 381 24.48 -5.34 -12.27
N LEU A 382 23.14 -5.25 -12.23
CA LEU A 382 22.33 -5.68 -11.10
C LEU A 382 22.43 -7.21 -10.87
N CYS A 383 22.33 -8.00 -11.95
CA CYS A 383 22.43 -9.46 -11.85
C CYS A 383 23.81 -9.91 -11.34
N GLU A 384 24.90 -9.19 -11.66
CA GLU A 384 26.20 -9.46 -11.05
C GLU A 384 26.22 -9.16 -9.56
N GLY A 385 25.63 -8.05 -9.12
CA GLY A 385 25.47 -7.71 -7.71
C GLY A 385 24.69 -8.78 -6.95
N TYR A 386 23.54 -9.19 -7.47
CA TYR A 386 22.75 -10.24 -6.83
C TYR A 386 23.48 -11.57 -6.79
N LEU A 387 24.15 -11.97 -7.88
CA LEU A 387 24.92 -13.22 -7.90
C LEU A 387 25.99 -13.27 -6.80
N ALA A 388 26.61 -12.15 -6.48
CA ALA A 388 27.62 -12.06 -5.43
C ALA A 388 27.05 -12.19 -4.01
N LEU A 389 25.76 -12.02 -3.84
CA LEU A 389 25.07 -12.03 -2.54
C LEU A 389 24.22 -13.29 -2.30
N GLN A 390 24.31 -14.29 -3.20
CA GLN A 390 23.65 -15.57 -2.98
C GLN A 390 24.37 -16.34 -1.86
N ASP A 391 23.64 -16.75 -0.85
CA ASP A 391 24.19 -17.51 0.28
C ASP A 391 24.60 -18.96 -0.08
N ASP A 392 25.19 -19.67 0.88
CA ASP A 392 25.66 -21.04 0.67
C ASP A 392 24.52 -22.05 0.45
N GLU A 393 23.30 -21.76 0.91
CA GLU A 393 22.12 -22.60 0.73
C GLU A 393 21.37 -22.26 -0.57
N GLY A 394 21.76 -21.20 -1.26
CA GLY A 394 21.21 -20.78 -2.55
C GLY A 394 20.15 -19.70 -2.46
N MET A 395 19.89 -19.17 -1.27
CA MET A 395 18.88 -18.16 -1.03
C MET A 395 19.48 -16.75 -1.10
N TRP A 396 18.61 -15.75 -1.14
CA TRP A 396 18.94 -14.36 -0.87
C TRP A 396 18.20 -13.90 0.37
N HIS A 397 18.83 -13.03 1.14
CA HIS A 397 18.32 -12.55 2.40
C HIS A 397 17.34 -11.38 2.23
N GLN A 398 16.48 -11.14 3.23
CA GLN A 398 15.51 -10.05 3.23
C GLN A 398 16.20 -8.69 3.01
N VAL A 399 17.34 -8.47 3.65
CA VAL A 399 18.27 -7.36 3.39
C VAL A 399 19.50 -7.96 2.72
N LEU A 400 19.73 -7.67 1.45
CA LEU A 400 20.64 -8.43 0.61
C LEU A 400 22.11 -8.48 1.12
N ASN A 401 22.56 -7.41 1.75
CA ASN A 401 23.92 -7.30 2.31
C ASN A 401 23.99 -7.53 3.81
N ASP A 402 22.92 -8.05 4.41
CA ASP A 402 22.86 -8.40 5.84
C ASP A 402 22.54 -9.90 5.98
N HIS A 403 23.59 -10.69 6.27
CA HIS A 403 23.49 -12.14 6.44
C HIS A 403 22.79 -12.56 7.76
N GLU A 404 22.53 -11.63 8.67
CA GLU A 404 21.76 -11.90 9.88
C GLU A 404 20.24 -11.80 9.61
N SER A 405 19.83 -11.14 8.53
CA SER A 405 18.44 -11.14 8.10
C SER A 405 18.06 -12.53 7.54
N TYR A 406 16.77 -12.88 7.59
CA TYR A 406 16.34 -14.21 7.19
C TYR A 406 16.42 -14.43 5.65
N PRO A 407 16.69 -15.69 5.18
CA PRO A 407 16.58 -16.06 3.78
C PRO A 407 15.14 -15.88 3.30
N GLU A 408 14.94 -15.20 2.17
CA GLU A 408 13.64 -14.73 1.76
C GLU A 408 13.24 -15.35 0.41
N THR A 409 12.12 -16.09 0.41
CA THR A 409 11.67 -16.88 -0.73
C THR A 409 11.24 -16.03 -1.92
N SER A 410 10.59 -14.86 -1.66
CA SER A 410 10.05 -14.06 -2.76
C SER A 410 11.15 -13.40 -3.59
N CYS A 411 12.16 -12.78 -2.97
CA CYS A 411 13.27 -12.20 -3.74
C CYS A 411 14.09 -13.28 -4.44
N THR A 412 14.31 -14.43 -3.79
CA THR A 412 14.97 -15.58 -4.40
C THR A 412 14.25 -16.04 -5.66
N SER A 413 12.92 -16.16 -5.62
CA SER A 413 12.10 -16.51 -6.78
C SER A 413 12.17 -15.48 -7.90
N MET A 414 12.18 -14.18 -7.57
CA MET A 414 12.27 -13.11 -8.56
C MET A 414 13.65 -13.04 -9.23
N PHE A 415 14.72 -13.30 -8.48
CA PHE A 415 16.06 -13.31 -9.08
C PHE A 415 16.25 -14.48 -10.03
N ILE A 416 15.81 -15.69 -9.66
CA ILE A 416 15.87 -16.82 -10.59
C ILE A 416 14.96 -16.63 -11.80
N TYR A 417 13.81 -15.97 -11.65
CA TYR A 417 12.96 -15.56 -12.76
C TYR A 417 13.71 -14.64 -13.71
N ALA A 418 14.31 -13.57 -13.20
CA ALA A 418 15.06 -12.60 -14.00
C ALA A 418 16.29 -13.23 -14.67
N PHE A 419 17.05 -14.07 -13.95
CA PHE A 419 18.18 -14.79 -14.52
C PHE A 419 17.75 -15.73 -15.66
N SER A 420 16.66 -16.48 -15.44
CA SER A 420 16.11 -17.40 -16.45
C SER A 420 15.69 -16.68 -17.73
N ARG A 421 15.02 -15.53 -17.60
CA ARG A 421 14.65 -14.68 -18.75
C ARG A 421 15.88 -14.08 -19.43
N GLY A 422 16.81 -13.55 -18.64
CA GLY A 422 18.04 -12.98 -19.15
C GLY A 422 18.89 -13.99 -19.95
N ILE A 423 18.89 -15.26 -19.54
CA ILE A 423 19.51 -16.37 -20.28
C ILE A 423 18.71 -16.68 -21.57
N ARG A 424 17.39 -16.88 -21.42
CA ARG A 424 16.49 -17.23 -22.52
C ARG A 424 16.57 -16.25 -23.69
N PHE A 425 16.59 -14.95 -23.38
CA PHE A 425 16.59 -13.88 -24.38
C PHE A 425 18.00 -13.40 -24.76
N GLY A 426 19.05 -13.99 -24.19
CA GLY A 426 20.43 -13.64 -24.50
C GLY A 426 20.88 -12.27 -23.97
N TRP A 427 20.22 -11.74 -22.95
CA TRP A 427 20.58 -10.44 -22.35
C TRP A 427 21.75 -10.54 -21.37
N LEU A 428 21.90 -11.68 -20.68
CA LEU A 428 22.96 -11.88 -19.68
C LEU A 428 24.27 -12.39 -20.32
N LYS A 429 25.36 -11.74 -19.96
CA LYS A 429 26.72 -12.17 -20.29
C LYS A 429 27.13 -13.34 -19.39
N ASN A 430 27.86 -14.31 -19.97
CA ASN A 430 28.36 -15.48 -19.24
C ASN A 430 27.23 -16.27 -18.51
N PRO A 431 26.24 -16.78 -19.25
CA PRO A 431 25.01 -17.32 -18.68
C PRO A 431 25.24 -18.54 -17.74
N GLU A 432 26.34 -19.27 -17.88
CA GLU A 432 26.63 -20.49 -17.11
C GLU A 432 26.67 -20.26 -15.60
N LYS A 433 27.16 -19.09 -15.14
CA LYS A 433 27.20 -18.74 -13.72
C LYS A 433 25.77 -18.56 -13.15
N TYR A 434 24.85 -17.98 -13.93
CA TYR A 434 23.46 -17.80 -13.55
C TYR A 434 22.68 -19.10 -13.55
N VAL A 435 22.96 -20.01 -14.50
CA VAL A 435 22.36 -21.36 -14.50
C VAL A 435 22.68 -22.09 -13.20
N LYS A 436 23.93 -22.05 -12.74
CA LYS A 436 24.32 -22.65 -11.46
C LYS A 436 23.59 -22.02 -10.28
N ALA A 437 23.49 -20.68 -10.27
CA ALA A 437 22.78 -19.94 -9.22
C ALA A 437 21.27 -20.29 -9.18
N ILE A 438 20.62 -20.42 -10.34
CA ILE A 438 19.22 -20.83 -10.45
C ILE A 438 18.99 -22.22 -9.84
N TYR A 439 19.81 -23.20 -10.19
CA TYR A 439 19.66 -24.56 -9.63
C TYR A 439 19.93 -24.61 -8.12
N LYS A 440 20.90 -23.82 -7.65
CA LYS A 440 21.20 -23.71 -6.21
C LYS A 440 20.00 -23.09 -5.48
N ALA A 441 19.46 -21.98 -6.00
CA ALA A 441 18.30 -21.32 -5.44
C ALA A 441 17.04 -22.19 -5.45
N TRP A 442 16.81 -22.92 -6.53
CA TRP A 442 15.67 -23.85 -6.61
C TRP A 442 15.70 -24.90 -5.47
N LYS A 443 16.87 -25.39 -5.13
CA LYS A 443 17.04 -26.32 -3.99
C LYS A 443 16.81 -25.61 -2.65
N GLY A 444 17.13 -24.33 -2.54
CA GLY A 444 16.92 -23.56 -1.31
C GLY A 444 15.45 -23.28 -1.04
N ILE A 445 14.61 -23.11 -2.07
CA ILE A 445 13.19 -22.80 -1.92
C ILE A 445 12.28 -24.04 -1.99
N SER A 446 12.75 -25.20 -2.41
CA SER A 446 11.99 -26.47 -2.54
C SER A 446 12.29 -27.43 -1.40
#